data_f602856305a871cba96f1ada44f2dc85
#
_entry.id   f602856305a871cba96f1ada44f2dc85
#
_cell.length_a   1.000
_cell.length_b   1.000
_cell.length_c   1.000
_cell.angle_alpha   90.00
_cell.angle_beta   90.00
_cell.angle_gamma   90.00
#
_symmetry.space_group_name_H-M   'P 1'
#
loop_
_entity.id
_entity.type
_entity.pdbx_description
1 polymer ?
#
loop_
_entity_poly.entity_id
_entity_poly.type
_entity_poly.pdbx_seq_one_letter_code
_entity_poly.pdbx_strand_id
1 'polypeptide(L)'
;MFIKSISAIGAAVLLSVGTSASATNSMLSSWYGGYFHGRTTANGETYNMYGLTAAHKTLPFGTKLRVCYEGCVDVRINDRGPYIGSRELDLSFGAASAIGLIKPGVDYVSVSHI
;
A
#
# COMPACT_ATOMS: atom_id res chain seq x y z
N MET A 1 -32.41 7.37 37.46
CA MET A 1 -31.77 7.18 37.16
C MET A 1 -31.26 6.95 36.56
N PHE A 2 -31.02 6.74 36.40
CA PHE A 2 -30.30 6.37 35.75
C PHE A 2 -29.88 5.93 34.96
N ILE A 3 -30.06 5.94 34.87
CA ILE A 3 -29.51 5.48 34.10
C ILE A 3 -28.96 5.39 33.50
N LYS A 4 -28.77 5.44 33.66
CA LYS A 4 -28.04 5.35 33.05
C LYS A 4 -27.60 4.91 32.32
N SER A 5 -27.71 4.97 32.50
CA SER A 5 -27.06 4.40 31.79
C SER A 5 -26.67 4.13 31.09
N ILE A 6 -26.88 4.25 31.23
CA ILE A 6 -26.23 3.91 30.50
C ILE A 6 -25.80 3.72 29.84
N SER A 7 -25.73 3.86 29.97
CA SER A 7 -25.05 3.58 29.27
C SER A 7 -24.60 3.30 28.64
N ALA A 8 -24.73 3.34 28.81
CA ALA A 8 -24.02 2.89 28.11
C ALA A 8 -23.56 2.63 27.51
N ILE A 9 -23.68 2.76 27.65
CA ILE A 9 -22.95 2.42 27.07
C ILE A 9 -22.54 2.14 26.34
N GLY A 10 -22.71 2.20 26.34
CA GLY A 10 -22.03 1.74 25.57
C GLY A 10 -21.76 1.71 24.87
N ALA A 11 -21.91 1.82 24.85
CA ALA A 11 -21.34 1.60 24.08
C ALA A 11 -20.87 1.61 23.49
N ALA A 12 -20.75 1.67 23.59
CA ALA A 12 -20.07 1.59 23.04
C ALA A 12 -19.58 1.40 22.46
N VAL A 13 -19.55 1.37 22.49
CA VAL A 13 -18.85 1.10 21.96
C VAL A 13 -18.50 0.80 21.23
N LEU A 14 -18.56 0.70 21.15
CA LEU A 14 -18.03 0.31 20.49
C LEU A 14 -17.81 0.25 19.58
N LEU A 15 -17.90 0.30 19.47
CA LEU A 15 -17.51 0.17 18.65
C LEU A 15 -16.96 0.09 17.95
N SER A 16 -16.84 0.21 18.07
CA SER A 16 -16.29 0.09 17.52
C SER A 16 -15.69 -0.40 17.01
N VAL A 17 -15.75 -0.42 17.16
CA VAL A 17 -15.20 -1.09 16.90
C VAL A 17 -14.53 -1.50 15.94
N GLY A 18 -14.35 -1.68 15.96
CA GLY A 18 -13.67 -2.33 15.25
C GLY A 18 -13.44 -2.30 13.93
N THR A 19 -13.74 -2.17 13.66
CA THR A 19 -13.56 -2.03 12.48
C THR A 19 -12.40 -1.37 11.94
N SER A 20 -11.68 -0.95 12.60
CA SER A 20 -10.50 -0.27 12.15
C SER A 20 -9.43 -1.17 11.63
N ALA A 21 -9.63 -2.47 11.66
CA ALA A 21 -8.66 -3.39 11.13
C ALA A 21 -8.32 -3.13 9.67
N SER A 22 -9.22 -2.49 8.93
CA SER A 22 -8.99 -2.20 7.52
C SER A 22 -8.58 -0.75 7.28
N ALA A 23 -7.91 -0.15 8.25
CA ALA A 23 -7.48 1.24 8.13
C ALA A 23 -6.65 1.44 6.86
N THR A 24 -6.92 2.54 6.17
CA THR A 24 -6.23 2.93 4.95
C THR A 24 -5.26 4.04 5.26
N ASN A 25 -4.04 3.91 4.78
CA ASN A 25 -3.00 4.91 4.90
C ASN A 25 -2.77 5.59 3.58
N SER A 26 -2.34 6.84 3.62
CA SER A 26 -1.90 7.56 2.43
C SER A 26 -0.38 7.44 2.36
N MET A 27 0.14 7.04 1.21
CA MET A 27 1.58 6.93 0.98
C MET A 27 1.97 7.69 -0.27
N LEU A 28 3.07 8.43 -0.20
CA LEU A 28 3.65 9.05 -1.38
C LEU A 28 4.32 7.94 -2.19
N SER A 29 3.84 7.73 -3.40
CA SER A 29 4.23 6.59 -4.22
C SER A 29 4.81 7.04 -5.54
N SER A 30 5.76 6.26 -6.04
CA SER A 30 6.30 6.38 -7.39
C SER A 30 6.27 5.00 -8.04
N TRP A 31 6.90 4.86 -9.21
CA TRP A 31 7.03 3.56 -9.85
C TRP A 31 8.40 3.45 -10.51
N TYR A 32 8.84 2.21 -10.73
CA TYR A 32 10.11 1.94 -11.40
C TYR A 32 9.88 0.92 -12.51
N GLY A 33 10.63 1.05 -13.58
CA GLY A 33 10.31 0.31 -14.80
C GLY A 33 11.51 -0.30 -15.49
N GLY A 34 11.61 -0.04 -16.79
CA GLY A 34 12.44 -0.79 -17.72
C GLY A 34 13.91 -0.91 -17.36
N TYR A 35 14.48 0.09 -16.72
CA TYR A 35 15.90 0.01 -16.34
C TYR A 35 16.17 -1.14 -15.39
N PHE A 36 15.21 -1.44 -14.53
CA PHE A 36 15.36 -2.48 -13.50
C PHE A 36 14.80 -3.83 -13.93
N HIS A 37 14.11 -3.87 -15.05
CA HIS A 37 13.51 -5.12 -15.53
C HIS A 37 14.58 -6.18 -15.73
N GLY A 38 14.36 -7.37 -15.16
CA GLY A 38 15.30 -8.47 -15.23
C GLY A 38 16.37 -8.46 -14.14
N ARG A 39 16.45 -7.42 -13.32
CA ARG A 39 17.42 -7.35 -12.22
C ARG A 39 16.87 -8.06 -11.00
N THR A 40 17.76 -8.43 -10.09
CA THR A 40 17.39 -9.12 -8.85
C THR A 40 16.85 -8.11 -7.85
N THR A 41 15.68 -8.39 -7.27
CA THR A 41 15.10 -7.57 -6.21
C THR A 41 15.73 -7.93 -4.86
N ALA A 42 15.40 -7.14 -3.82
CA ALA A 42 15.98 -7.35 -2.50
C ALA A 42 15.60 -8.70 -1.89
N ASN A 43 14.45 -9.29 -2.26
CA ASN A 43 14.07 -10.60 -1.76
C ASN A 43 14.61 -11.75 -2.62
N GLY A 44 15.41 -11.46 -3.65
CA GLY A 44 16.05 -12.46 -4.49
C GLY A 44 15.29 -12.83 -5.75
N GLU A 45 14.11 -12.28 -5.96
CA GLU A 45 13.35 -12.52 -7.19
C GLU A 45 13.93 -11.72 -8.35
N THR A 46 13.61 -12.16 -9.57
CA THR A 46 13.87 -11.36 -10.75
C THR A 46 12.74 -10.34 -10.89
N TYR A 47 13.09 -9.06 -11.00
CA TYR A 47 12.08 -8.02 -11.18
C TYR A 47 11.42 -8.16 -12.55
N ASN A 48 10.09 -8.27 -12.52
CA ASN A 48 9.25 -8.25 -13.71
C ASN A 48 8.42 -6.96 -13.67
N MET A 49 8.77 -6.00 -14.52
CA MET A 49 8.08 -4.71 -14.52
C MET A 49 6.58 -4.84 -14.82
N TYR A 50 6.16 -5.91 -15.45
CA TYR A 50 4.75 -6.14 -15.77
C TYR A 50 4.00 -6.89 -14.67
N GLY A 51 4.70 -7.37 -13.65
CA GLY A 51 4.08 -8.02 -12.50
C GLY A 51 3.46 -7.01 -11.55
N LEU A 52 2.76 -7.50 -10.55
CA LEU A 52 2.06 -6.66 -9.57
C LEU A 52 2.81 -6.69 -8.26
N THR A 53 3.89 -5.93 -8.17
CA THR A 53 4.78 -5.90 -7.01
C THR A 53 5.13 -4.47 -6.65
N ALA A 54 5.73 -4.30 -5.48
CA ALA A 54 6.17 -3.00 -5.01
C ALA A 54 7.36 -3.11 -4.08
N ALA A 55 8.07 -2.01 -3.93
CA ALA A 55 9.15 -1.85 -2.97
C ALA A 55 8.66 -0.99 -1.81
N HIS A 56 9.08 -1.33 -0.59
CA HIS A 56 8.84 -0.55 0.62
C HIS A 56 10.06 -0.69 1.52
N LYS A 57 10.34 0.35 2.32
CA LYS A 57 11.58 0.37 3.11
C LYS A 57 11.60 -0.69 4.20
N THR A 58 10.46 -0.99 4.82
CA THR A 58 10.42 -1.79 6.05
C THR A 58 9.38 -2.89 6.07
N LEU A 59 8.32 -2.82 5.27
CA LEU A 59 7.29 -3.86 5.30
C LEU A 59 7.90 -5.22 4.94
N PRO A 60 7.54 -6.29 5.64
CA PRO A 60 8.09 -7.62 5.35
C PRO A 60 7.84 -8.04 3.91
N PHE A 61 8.80 -8.76 3.33
CA PHE A 61 8.59 -9.34 2.01
C PHE A 61 7.38 -10.28 2.05
N GLY A 62 6.59 -10.24 1.00
CA GLY A 62 5.36 -11.02 0.93
C GLY A 62 4.14 -10.28 1.45
N THR A 63 4.31 -9.12 2.09
CA THR A 63 3.18 -8.30 2.52
C THR A 63 2.33 -7.94 1.31
N LYS A 64 1.02 -8.10 1.44
CA LYS A 64 0.10 -7.77 0.37
C LYS A 64 -0.67 -6.51 0.71
N LEU A 65 -0.71 -5.61 -0.25
CA LEU A 65 -1.35 -4.31 -0.10
C LEU A 65 -2.33 -4.09 -1.23
N ARG A 66 -3.47 -3.48 -0.89
CA ARG A 66 -4.35 -2.91 -1.90
C ARG A 66 -4.01 -1.44 -2.05
N VAL A 67 -3.68 -1.04 -3.26
CA VAL A 67 -3.23 0.31 -3.58
C VAL A 67 -4.22 0.93 -4.55
N CYS A 68 -4.73 2.11 -4.20
CA CYS A 68 -5.74 2.78 -5.02
C CYS A 68 -5.30 4.21 -5.36
N TYR A 69 -5.55 4.61 -6.58
CA TYR A 69 -5.35 5.97 -7.08
C TYR A 69 -6.55 6.32 -7.96
N GLU A 70 -6.47 6.18 -9.27
CA GLU A 70 -7.65 6.27 -10.14
C GLU A 70 -8.34 4.91 -10.24
N GLY A 71 -7.62 3.84 -10.02
CA GLY A 71 -8.12 2.50 -9.88
C GLY A 71 -7.40 1.83 -8.74
N CYS A 72 -7.71 0.57 -8.47
CA CYS A 72 -7.09 -0.19 -7.39
C CYS A 72 -6.36 -1.40 -7.94
N VAL A 73 -5.29 -1.81 -7.23
CA VAL A 73 -4.53 -3.00 -7.58
C VAL A 73 -3.97 -3.61 -6.30
N ASP A 74 -3.85 -4.93 -6.28
CA ASP A 74 -3.22 -5.63 -5.18
C ASP A 74 -1.78 -5.93 -5.57
N VAL A 75 -0.84 -5.59 -4.67
CA VAL A 75 0.58 -5.79 -4.90
C VAL A 75 1.20 -6.59 -3.77
N ARG A 76 2.36 -7.17 -4.05
CA ARG A 76 3.15 -7.91 -3.08
C ARG A 76 4.49 -7.21 -2.92
N ILE A 77 4.90 -7.00 -1.68
CA ILE A 77 6.21 -6.38 -1.40
C ILE A 77 7.31 -7.40 -1.65
N ASN A 78 8.22 -7.09 -2.57
CA ASN A 78 9.35 -7.96 -2.90
C ASN A 78 10.68 -7.21 -2.98
N ASP A 79 10.69 -5.93 -2.66
CA ASP A 79 11.90 -5.12 -2.83
C ASP A 79 12.00 -4.07 -1.73
N ARG A 80 13.14 -3.40 -1.66
CA ARG A 80 13.43 -2.34 -0.69
C ARG A 80 13.61 -1.01 -1.40
N GLY A 81 13.18 0.05 -0.72
CA GLY A 81 13.14 1.41 -1.23
C GLY A 81 11.70 1.90 -1.23
N PRO A 82 11.45 3.06 -1.80
CA PRO A 82 12.39 3.97 -2.46
C PRO A 82 13.19 4.79 -1.44
N TYR A 83 14.38 5.25 -1.87
CA TYR A 83 15.26 6.02 -0.98
C TYR A 83 15.42 7.46 -1.46
N ILE A 84 14.42 7.99 -2.14
CA ILE A 84 14.43 9.33 -2.70
C ILE A 84 13.38 10.17 -1.99
N GLY A 85 13.81 11.24 -1.31
CA GLY A 85 12.91 12.15 -0.63
C GLY A 85 12.00 11.44 0.36
N SER A 86 10.75 11.83 0.38
CA SER A 86 9.74 11.28 1.31
C SER A 86 8.89 10.17 0.69
N ARG A 87 9.31 9.60 -0.42
CA ARG A 87 8.58 8.51 -1.05
C ARG A 87 8.59 7.29 -0.15
N GLU A 88 7.44 6.61 -0.07
CA GLU A 88 7.26 5.47 0.82
C GLU A 88 7.02 4.17 0.08
N LEU A 89 6.46 4.25 -1.11
CA LEU A 89 6.12 3.07 -1.90
C LEU A 89 6.60 3.27 -3.32
N ASP A 90 7.13 2.21 -3.92
CA ASP A 90 7.61 2.26 -5.31
C ASP A 90 6.99 1.08 -6.05
N LEU A 91 6.03 1.39 -6.90
CA LEU A 91 5.25 0.36 -7.60
C LEU A 91 5.98 -0.15 -8.83
N SER A 92 5.71 -1.40 -9.20
CA SER A 92 6.10 -1.89 -10.52
C SER A 92 5.36 -1.09 -11.59
N PHE A 93 5.88 -1.11 -12.81
CA PHE A 93 5.21 -0.48 -13.96
C PHE A 93 3.80 -1.04 -14.13
N GLY A 94 3.64 -2.36 -14.03
CA GLY A 94 2.34 -3.00 -14.19
C GLY A 94 1.33 -2.53 -13.14
N ALA A 95 1.77 -2.42 -11.89
CA ALA A 95 0.89 -1.95 -10.82
C ALA A 95 0.52 -0.48 -11.01
N ALA A 96 1.51 0.36 -11.31
CA ALA A 96 1.26 1.79 -11.55
C ALA A 96 0.34 2.00 -12.74
N SER A 97 0.51 1.19 -13.78
CA SER A 97 -0.32 1.23 -14.98
C SER A 97 -1.77 0.93 -14.62
N ALA A 98 -1.99 -0.06 -13.76
CA ALA A 98 -3.34 -0.50 -13.39
C ALA A 98 -4.12 0.58 -12.64
N ILE A 99 -3.43 1.49 -11.95
CA ILE A 99 -4.10 2.51 -11.12
C ILE A 99 -4.01 3.92 -11.70
N GLY A 100 -3.40 4.08 -12.87
CA GLY A 100 -3.33 5.39 -13.53
C GLY A 100 -2.19 6.27 -13.04
N LEU A 101 -1.15 5.71 -12.43
CA LEU A 101 -0.06 6.49 -11.85
C LEU A 101 1.11 6.74 -12.81
N ILE A 102 1.12 6.10 -13.98
CA ILE A 102 2.26 6.21 -14.90
C ILE A 102 2.54 7.67 -15.26
N LYS A 103 1.51 8.40 -15.70
CA LYS A 103 1.68 9.76 -16.20
C LYS A 103 2.03 10.75 -15.10
N PRO A 104 1.32 10.76 -13.96
CA PRO A 104 1.74 11.62 -12.85
C PRO A 104 3.13 11.27 -12.32
N GLY A 105 3.48 10.01 -12.32
CA GLY A 105 4.81 9.53 -11.90
C GLY A 105 4.98 9.43 -10.40
N VAL A 106 4.59 10.44 -9.66
CA VAL A 106 4.68 10.49 -8.19
C VAL A 106 3.43 11.17 -7.68
N ASP A 107 2.74 10.53 -6.76
CA ASP A 107 1.58 11.12 -6.08
C ASP A 107 1.21 10.27 -4.86
N TYR A 108 0.31 10.79 -4.05
CA TYR A 108 -0.21 10.05 -2.91
C TYR A 108 -1.23 9.02 -3.38
N VAL A 109 -1.15 7.84 -2.81
CA VAL A 109 -2.07 6.75 -3.07
C VAL A 109 -2.64 6.24 -1.76
N SER A 110 -3.81 5.62 -1.82
CA SER A 110 -4.40 4.97 -0.65
C SER A 110 -3.89 3.55 -0.57
N VAL A 111 -3.47 3.12 0.63
CA VAL A 111 -2.87 1.80 0.84
C VAL A 111 -3.53 1.13 2.03
N SER A 112 -3.94 -0.11 1.87
CA SER A 112 -4.46 -0.92 2.97
C SER A 112 -3.91 -2.34 2.87
N HIS A 113 -3.75 -2.98 4.01
CA HIS A 113 -3.35 -4.40 4.06
C HIS A 113 -4.53 -5.28 3.67
N ILE A 114 -4.24 -6.36 2.97
CA ILE A 114 -5.26 -7.35 2.60
C ILE A 114 -4.87 -8.75 3.04
#